data_ca4ddd0905607032cb82b1bfebc63355
#
_entry.id   ca4ddd0905607032cb82b1bfebc63355
#
_cell.length_a   1.000
_cell.length_b   1.000
_cell.length_c   1.000
_cell.angle_alpha   90.00
_cell.angle_beta   90.00
_cell.angle_gamma   90.00
#
_symmetry.space_group_name_H-M   'P 1'
#
loop_
_entity.id
_entity.type
_entity.pdbx_description
1 polymer ?
#
loop_
_entity_poly.entity_id
_entity_poly.type
_entity_poly.pdbx_seq_one_letter_code
_entity_poly.pdbx_strand_id
1 'polypeptide(L)'
;MNKTALDQYEEIVTDALKSCSAKLRKSFKTAFIQLMILYMVLPRKINFTQMGRYSDSSEQRFRQLFEREFDRMQFNLFLMRQRFGESTRKAIAIDASYISKSGKKTPYIGKFWSGCASAMKRGLEILGIGIVDIDSRDCMMLCAEQTPDKAYLEKQGEEYNLVDWYLDVLRKYRDKLLDITRYIVADAWFSKAKFVGKACLPGFHVISRLRDDAALWYSHDGVRTGKRGRPRIKGEKIDFFFPSIIVFPYSDKTFIYRIIYIIMCMLLLFVIWRYYS
;
A
#
# COMPACT_ATOMS: atom_id res chain seq x y z
N MET A 1 14.11 38.00 -2.47
CA MET A 1 15.05 36.94 -2.87
C MET A 1 14.24 35.74 -3.35
N ASN A 2 14.50 35.21 -4.53
CA ASN A 2 13.85 34.00 -4.98
C ASN A 2 14.36 32.81 -4.14
N LYS A 3 13.44 32.03 -3.53
CA LYS A 3 13.78 30.81 -2.79
C LYS A 3 14.40 29.81 -3.75
N THR A 4 15.46 29.13 -3.32
CA THR A 4 16.01 27.98 -4.08
C THR A 4 15.05 26.79 -4.03
N ALA A 5 15.22 25.84 -4.92
CA ALA A 5 14.43 24.58 -4.88
C ALA A 5 14.63 23.81 -3.56
N LEU A 6 15.84 23.89 -2.99
CA LEU A 6 16.15 23.28 -1.70
C LEU A 6 15.38 23.94 -0.56
N ASP A 7 15.37 25.29 -0.51
CA ASP A 7 14.62 26.05 0.50
C ASP A 7 13.12 25.71 0.45
N GLN A 8 12.56 25.63 -0.76
CA GLN A 8 11.14 25.24 -0.95
C GLN A 8 10.87 23.82 -0.46
N TYR A 9 11.78 22.89 -0.75
CA TYR A 9 11.65 21.50 -0.29
C TYR A 9 11.73 21.40 1.24
N GLU A 10 12.68 22.06 1.88
CA GLU A 10 12.80 22.12 3.33
C GLU A 10 11.55 22.71 4.00
N GLU A 11 10.97 23.73 3.40
CA GLU A 11 9.74 24.36 3.88
C GLU A 11 8.56 23.36 3.81
N ILE A 12 8.35 22.69 2.67
CA ILE A 12 7.31 21.68 2.50
C ILE A 12 7.45 20.55 3.54
N VAL A 13 8.66 20.01 3.72
CA VAL A 13 8.92 18.96 4.69
C VAL A 13 8.69 19.45 6.12
N THR A 14 9.11 20.67 6.42
CA THR A 14 8.91 21.30 7.73
C THR A 14 7.42 21.46 8.06
N ASP A 15 6.62 21.91 7.11
CA ASP A 15 5.20 22.11 7.31
C ASP A 15 4.46 20.75 7.44
N ALA A 16 4.87 19.75 6.67
CA ALA A 16 4.38 18.40 6.84
C ALA A 16 4.70 17.81 8.23
N LEU A 17 5.89 18.08 8.77
CA LEU A 17 6.26 17.68 10.14
C LEU A 17 5.48 18.45 11.21
N LYS A 18 5.08 19.70 10.96
CA LYS A 18 4.22 20.48 11.86
C LYS A 18 2.79 19.93 11.91
N SER A 19 2.30 19.37 10.80
CA SER A 19 0.95 18.77 10.73
C SER A 19 0.81 17.49 11.56
N CYS A 20 1.92 16.85 11.94
CA CYS A 20 1.90 15.68 12.79
C CYS A 20 1.54 16.09 14.23
N SER A 21 0.56 15.39 14.82
CA SER A 21 0.02 15.70 16.17
C SER A 21 1.04 15.51 17.31
N ALA A 22 2.08 14.71 17.10
CA ALA A 22 3.12 14.48 18.09
C ALA A 22 4.07 15.69 18.21
N LYS A 23 4.40 16.11 19.43
CA LYS A 23 5.46 17.11 19.69
C LYS A 23 6.83 16.54 19.32
N LEU A 24 7.21 16.69 18.06
CA LEU A 24 8.51 16.26 17.55
C LEU A 24 9.63 17.19 18.06
N ARG A 25 10.68 16.62 18.64
CA ARG A 25 11.83 17.38 19.11
C ARG A 25 12.56 18.06 17.95
N LYS A 26 13.15 19.23 18.18
CA LYS A 26 13.91 19.98 17.17
C LYS A 26 15.01 19.11 16.52
N SER A 27 15.73 18.34 17.34
CA SER A 27 16.78 17.43 16.84
C SER A 27 16.27 16.36 15.90
N PHE A 28 15.04 15.86 16.11
CA PHE A 28 14.38 14.91 15.19
C PHE A 28 14.06 15.60 13.87
N LYS A 29 13.42 16.79 13.92
CA LYS A 29 13.02 17.52 12.72
C LYS A 29 14.22 17.83 11.84
N THR A 30 15.32 18.35 12.42
CA THR A 30 16.56 18.63 11.68
C THR A 30 17.13 17.37 11.03
N ALA A 31 17.24 16.27 11.76
CA ALA A 31 17.76 15.02 11.23
C ALA A 31 16.83 14.41 10.16
N PHE A 32 15.51 14.57 10.31
CA PHE A 32 14.53 14.10 9.32
C PHE A 32 14.62 14.90 8.01
N ILE A 33 14.73 16.23 8.08
CA ILE A 33 14.94 17.07 6.89
C ILE A 33 16.24 16.69 6.17
N GLN A 34 17.33 16.53 6.92
CA GLN A 34 18.61 16.07 6.38
C GLN A 34 18.48 14.71 5.69
N LEU A 35 17.76 13.78 6.31
CA LEU A 35 17.44 12.47 5.73
C LEU A 35 16.71 12.60 4.40
N MET A 36 15.66 13.42 4.35
CA MET A 36 14.87 13.63 3.14
C MET A 36 15.70 14.24 2.00
N ILE A 37 16.60 15.15 2.30
CA ILE A 37 17.53 15.71 1.32
C ILE A 37 18.49 14.63 0.82
N LEU A 38 19.06 13.82 1.72
CA LEU A 38 19.96 12.73 1.35
C LEU A 38 19.30 11.73 0.40
N TYR A 39 18.01 11.45 0.58
CA TYR A 39 17.25 10.60 -0.36
C TYR A 39 17.18 11.18 -1.78
N MET A 40 17.20 12.49 -1.92
CA MET A 40 17.16 13.14 -3.23
C MET A 40 18.55 13.22 -3.90
N VAL A 41 19.61 13.35 -3.13
CA VAL A 41 20.95 13.66 -3.68
C VAL A 41 21.89 12.45 -3.73
N LEU A 42 21.64 11.40 -2.92
CA LEU A 42 22.53 10.25 -2.90
C LEU A 42 22.37 9.42 -4.18
N PRO A 43 23.45 9.21 -4.93
CA PRO A 43 23.45 8.31 -6.06
C PRO A 43 23.47 6.85 -5.57
N ARG A 44 22.76 5.95 -6.27
CA ARG A 44 22.78 4.52 -6.02
C ARG A 44 22.00 4.09 -4.77
N LYS A 45 22.41 2.97 -4.19
CA LYS A 45 21.75 2.34 -3.05
C LYS A 45 21.97 3.14 -1.77
N ILE A 46 20.87 3.64 -1.18
CA ILE A 46 20.90 4.41 0.06
C ILE A 46 21.00 3.45 1.24
N ASN A 47 21.95 3.72 2.14
CA ASN A 47 22.10 3.03 3.42
C ASN A 47 22.70 3.98 4.46
N PHE A 48 22.70 3.60 5.73
CA PHE A 48 23.16 4.47 6.82
C PHE A 48 24.62 4.88 6.69
N THR A 49 25.49 4.00 6.19
CA THR A 49 26.90 4.32 5.96
C THR A 49 27.04 5.41 4.89
N GLN A 50 26.28 5.33 3.81
CA GLN A 50 26.26 6.37 2.78
C GLN A 50 25.69 7.68 3.34
N MET A 51 24.61 7.62 4.11
CA MET A 51 24.05 8.81 4.76
C MET A 51 25.08 9.49 5.65
N GLY A 52 25.82 8.75 6.46
CA GLY A 52 26.88 9.30 7.30
C GLY A 52 28.06 9.85 6.53
N ARG A 53 28.40 9.32 5.34
CA ARG A 53 29.49 9.84 4.50
C ARG A 53 29.16 11.14 3.79
N TYR A 54 27.89 11.37 3.48
CA TYR A 54 27.43 12.52 2.69
C TYR A 54 26.68 13.56 3.53
N SER A 55 26.84 13.53 4.86
CA SER A 55 26.23 14.49 5.77
C SER A 55 27.09 14.74 7.00
N ASP A 56 26.77 15.78 7.75
CA ASP A 56 27.42 16.09 9.03
C ASP A 56 26.94 15.21 10.19
N SER A 57 25.99 14.32 9.94
CA SER A 57 25.45 13.40 10.92
C SER A 57 26.07 12.01 10.81
N SER A 58 26.37 11.38 11.94
CA SER A 58 26.92 10.03 11.96
C SER A 58 25.90 8.97 11.49
N GLU A 59 26.40 7.84 10.99
CA GLU A 59 25.60 6.65 10.69
C GLU A 59 24.69 6.26 11.86
N GLN A 60 25.22 6.25 13.08
CA GLN A 60 24.50 5.92 14.30
C GLN A 60 23.30 6.84 14.57
N ARG A 61 23.43 8.14 14.27
CA ARG A 61 22.34 9.10 14.41
C ARG A 61 21.18 8.76 13.46
N PHE A 62 21.48 8.39 12.22
CA PHE A 62 20.42 7.95 11.29
C PHE A 62 19.75 6.66 11.76
N ARG A 63 20.49 5.68 12.28
CA ARG A 63 19.88 4.46 12.87
C ARG A 63 18.91 4.81 13.98
N GLN A 64 19.31 5.65 14.93
CA GLN A 64 18.43 6.11 16.02
C GLN A 64 17.21 6.89 15.53
N LEU A 65 17.34 7.65 14.44
CA LEU A 65 16.22 8.37 13.83
C LEU A 65 15.17 7.37 13.30
N PHE A 66 15.61 6.28 12.70
CA PHE A 66 14.73 5.26 12.16
C PHE A 66 14.01 4.41 13.23
N GLU A 67 14.52 4.33 14.42
CA GLU A 67 13.87 3.68 15.57
C GLU A 67 12.71 4.51 16.14
N ARG A 68 12.63 5.81 15.79
CA ARG A 68 11.60 6.68 16.32
C ARG A 68 10.31 6.57 15.53
N GLU A 69 9.23 6.42 16.27
CA GLU A 69 7.89 6.45 15.70
C GLU A 69 7.36 7.87 15.60
N PHE A 70 6.66 8.17 14.51
CA PHE A 70 5.84 9.35 14.32
C PHE A 70 4.69 9.03 13.36
N ASP A 71 3.67 9.87 13.29
CA ASP A 71 2.52 9.64 12.40
C ASP A 71 2.87 9.91 10.92
N ARG A 72 3.46 8.88 10.28
CA ARG A 72 3.84 8.91 8.85
C ARG A 72 2.64 9.08 7.95
N MET A 73 1.51 8.47 8.32
CA MET A 73 0.27 8.60 7.58
C MET A 73 -0.19 10.07 7.54
N GLN A 74 -0.15 10.77 8.69
CA GLN A 74 -0.50 12.18 8.75
C GLN A 74 0.46 13.05 7.95
N PHE A 75 1.76 12.78 8.03
CA PHE A 75 2.79 13.45 7.23
C PHE A 75 2.50 13.32 5.73
N ASN A 76 2.24 12.11 5.26
CA ASN A 76 1.96 11.84 3.84
C ASN A 76 0.58 12.40 3.41
N LEU A 77 -0.42 12.39 4.29
CA LEU A 77 -1.72 13.01 4.03
C LEU A 77 -1.58 14.53 3.83
N PHE A 78 -0.75 15.19 4.63
CA PHE A 78 -0.47 16.62 4.42
C PHE A 78 0.13 16.86 3.05
N LEU A 79 1.18 16.12 2.67
CA LEU A 79 1.82 16.26 1.36
C LEU A 79 0.84 15.94 0.21
N MET A 80 -0.01 14.92 0.37
CA MET A 80 -1.03 14.56 -0.61
C MET A 80 -2.03 15.72 -0.83
N ARG A 81 -2.52 16.34 0.25
CA ARG A 81 -3.41 17.49 0.16
C ARG A 81 -2.77 18.71 -0.49
N GLN A 82 -1.47 18.91 -0.31
CA GLN A 82 -0.72 19.95 -1.01
C GLN A 82 -0.54 19.67 -2.51
N ARG A 83 -0.40 18.40 -2.87
CA ARG A 83 -0.14 17.97 -4.25
C ARG A 83 -1.40 17.83 -5.08
N PHE A 84 -2.47 17.29 -4.51
CA PHE A 84 -3.71 16.98 -5.23
C PHE A 84 -4.81 17.96 -4.86
N GLY A 85 -5.56 18.44 -5.86
CA GLY A 85 -6.71 19.30 -5.65
C GLY A 85 -7.80 18.61 -4.81
N GLU A 86 -8.53 19.37 -4.03
CA GLU A 86 -9.61 18.82 -3.18
C GLU A 86 -10.76 18.22 -4.00
N SER A 87 -11.13 18.84 -5.12
CA SER A 87 -12.24 18.45 -5.99
C SER A 87 -11.90 17.36 -7.00
N THR A 88 -10.66 16.91 -7.10
CA THR A 88 -10.27 15.85 -8.06
C THR A 88 -10.75 14.48 -7.60
N ARG A 89 -11.05 13.61 -8.59
CA ARG A 89 -11.46 12.23 -8.34
C ARG A 89 -10.27 11.41 -7.84
N LYS A 90 -10.46 10.74 -6.71
CA LYS A 90 -9.38 9.97 -6.08
C LYS A 90 -9.81 8.51 -5.85
N ALA A 91 -8.82 7.62 -5.88
CA ALA A 91 -8.98 6.23 -5.48
C ALA A 91 -7.82 5.80 -4.58
N ILE A 92 -8.11 4.95 -3.62
CA ILE A 92 -7.10 4.29 -2.80
C ILE A 92 -6.53 3.14 -3.61
N ALA A 93 -5.23 3.10 -3.84
CA ALA A 93 -4.56 1.96 -4.44
C ALA A 93 -3.92 1.10 -3.34
N ILE A 94 -4.13 -0.22 -3.41
CA ILE A 94 -3.47 -1.17 -2.52
C ILE A 94 -2.74 -2.23 -3.33
N ASP A 95 -1.54 -2.55 -2.89
CA ASP A 95 -0.74 -3.62 -3.50
C ASP A 95 0.22 -4.24 -2.48
N ALA A 96 0.48 -5.53 -2.62
CA ALA A 96 1.41 -6.28 -1.79
C ALA A 96 2.69 -6.57 -2.59
N SER A 97 3.82 -6.03 -2.13
CA SER A 97 5.08 -6.12 -2.85
C SER A 97 6.11 -6.95 -2.08
N TYR A 98 6.70 -7.92 -2.80
CA TYR A 98 7.76 -8.76 -2.28
C TYR A 98 9.12 -8.05 -2.29
N ILE A 99 9.89 -8.27 -1.22
CA ILE A 99 11.23 -7.73 -1.07
C ILE A 99 12.18 -8.87 -0.71
N SER A 100 13.21 -9.07 -1.53
CA SER A 100 14.23 -10.05 -1.27
C SER A 100 15.02 -9.66 -0.02
N LYS A 101 15.04 -10.52 0.98
CA LYS A 101 15.81 -10.34 2.21
C LYS A 101 16.47 -11.64 2.63
N SER A 102 17.76 -11.57 2.89
CA SER A 102 18.54 -12.63 3.54
C SER A 102 18.73 -12.28 5.03
N GLY A 103 18.98 -13.28 5.83
CA GLY A 103 19.18 -13.10 7.27
C GLY A 103 18.16 -13.89 8.09
N LYS A 104 18.44 -14.07 9.38
CA LYS A 104 17.61 -14.88 10.28
C LYS A 104 16.88 -14.03 11.32
N LYS A 105 17.38 -12.82 11.60
CA LYS A 105 16.91 -11.96 12.70
C LYS A 105 15.86 -10.93 12.28
N THR A 106 15.57 -10.77 10.98
CA THR A 106 14.58 -9.81 10.51
C THR A 106 13.18 -10.29 10.93
N PRO A 107 12.41 -9.46 11.63
CA PRO A 107 11.03 -9.82 12.02
C PRO A 107 10.19 -10.16 10.79
N TYR A 108 9.29 -11.14 10.93
CA TYR A 108 8.34 -11.59 9.89
C TYR A 108 8.98 -11.99 8.56
N ILE A 109 10.27 -12.39 8.55
CA ILE A 109 10.88 -12.97 7.35
C ILE A 109 10.24 -14.33 7.05
N GLY A 110 9.69 -14.48 5.87
CA GLY A 110 8.90 -15.65 5.49
C GLY A 110 9.09 -16.02 4.01
N LYS A 111 8.20 -16.87 3.52
CA LYS A 111 8.07 -17.18 2.09
C LYS A 111 6.89 -16.41 1.53
N PHE A 112 7.16 -15.51 0.59
CA PHE A 112 6.16 -14.69 -0.08
C PHE A 112 6.25 -14.83 -1.59
N TRP A 113 5.17 -14.49 -2.29
CA TRP A 113 5.14 -14.55 -3.75
C TRP A 113 6.02 -13.45 -4.35
N SER A 114 6.95 -13.84 -5.19
CA SER A 114 7.78 -12.92 -5.97
C SER A 114 7.30 -12.87 -7.42
N GLY A 115 6.68 -11.77 -7.84
CA GLY A 115 6.21 -11.60 -9.22
C GLY A 115 7.34 -11.70 -10.25
N CYS A 116 8.52 -11.13 -9.96
CA CYS A 116 9.70 -11.22 -10.84
C CYS A 116 10.22 -12.65 -11.02
N ALA A 117 10.04 -13.50 -10.03
CA ALA A 117 10.53 -14.89 -10.08
C ALA A 117 9.41 -15.89 -10.36
N SER A 118 8.16 -15.43 -10.42
CA SER A 118 6.95 -16.28 -10.52
C SER A 118 6.97 -17.47 -9.55
N ALA A 119 7.47 -17.25 -8.34
CA ALA A 119 7.66 -18.29 -7.33
C ALA A 119 7.61 -17.74 -5.90
N MET A 120 7.34 -18.64 -4.94
CA MET A 120 7.47 -18.34 -3.52
C MET A 120 8.94 -18.24 -3.14
N LYS A 121 9.38 -17.09 -2.66
CA LYS A 121 10.74 -16.82 -2.24
C LYS A 121 10.82 -16.34 -0.81
N ARG A 122 11.96 -16.62 -0.18
CA ARG A 122 12.25 -16.10 1.16
C ARG A 122 12.54 -14.60 1.09
N GLY A 123 11.87 -13.84 1.95
CA GLY A 123 12.01 -12.40 2.01
C GLY A 123 10.97 -11.78 2.91
N LEU A 124 10.57 -10.60 2.56
CA LEU A 124 9.53 -9.81 3.21
C LEU A 124 8.44 -9.48 2.21
N GLU A 125 7.27 -9.19 2.71
CA GLU A 125 6.19 -8.59 1.93
C GLU A 125 5.70 -7.33 2.64
N ILE A 126 5.33 -6.33 1.86
CA ILE A 126 4.82 -5.06 2.36
C ILE A 126 3.54 -4.73 1.61
N LEU A 127 2.46 -4.51 2.36
CA LEU A 127 1.24 -3.93 1.82
C LEU A 127 1.42 -2.42 1.71
N GLY A 128 1.44 -1.90 0.50
CA GLY A 128 1.42 -0.48 0.19
C GLY A 128 -0.02 0.04 0.10
N ILE A 129 -0.27 1.22 0.65
CA ILE A 129 -1.51 1.98 0.50
C ILE A 129 -1.15 3.34 -0.07
N GLY A 130 -1.64 3.64 -1.25
CA GLY A 130 -1.42 4.91 -1.93
C GLY A 130 -2.75 5.57 -2.32
N ILE A 131 -2.66 6.82 -2.73
CA ILE A 131 -3.75 7.56 -3.37
C ILE A 131 -3.40 7.82 -4.81
N VAL A 132 -4.34 7.55 -5.68
CA VAL A 132 -4.31 7.90 -7.09
C VAL A 132 -5.24 9.08 -7.30
N ASP A 133 -4.72 10.15 -7.84
CA ASP A 133 -5.51 11.23 -8.43
C ASP A 133 -5.78 10.89 -9.89
N ILE A 134 -7.05 10.60 -10.19
CA ILE A 134 -7.46 10.10 -11.52
C ILE A 134 -7.36 11.22 -12.55
N ASP A 135 -7.64 12.45 -12.15
CA ASP A 135 -7.72 13.59 -13.06
C ASP A 135 -6.33 14.10 -13.46
N SER A 136 -5.41 14.17 -12.50
CA SER A 136 -4.01 14.52 -12.78
C SER A 136 -3.14 13.35 -13.24
N ARG A 137 -3.66 12.12 -13.18
CA ARG A 137 -2.92 10.87 -13.49
C ARG A 137 -1.63 10.74 -12.68
N ASP A 138 -1.71 11.09 -11.42
CA ASP A 138 -0.59 11.07 -10.49
C ASP A 138 -0.94 10.20 -9.27
N CYS A 139 0.07 9.75 -8.54
CA CYS A 139 -0.17 8.96 -7.34
C CYS A 139 0.86 9.24 -6.25
N MET A 140 0.45 9.00 -5.02
CA MET A 140 1.30 9.19 -3.85
C MET A 140 1.08 8.11 -2.82
N MET A 141 2.18 7.61 -2.23
CA MET A 141 2.12 6.65 -1.12
C MET A 141 1.63 7.33 0.15
N LEU A 142 0.68 6.71 0.84
CA LEU A 142 0.23 7.13 2.16
C LEU A 142 0.93 6.37 3.28
N CYS A 143 0.91 5.05 3.21
CA CYS A 143 1.58 4.21 4.20
C CYS A 143 1.95 2.85 3.61
N ALA A 144 2.78 2.14 4.35
CA ALA A 144 3.17 0.78 4.04
C ALA A 144 3.24 -0.02 5.35
N GLU A 145 2.66 -1.23 5.34
CA GLU A 145 2.64 -2.13 6.48
C GLU A 145 3.30 -3.44 6.12
N GLN A 146 4.18 -3.91 6.99
CA GLN A 146 4.84 -5.19 6.78
C GLN A 146 3.87 -6.32 7.00
N THR A 147 3.75 -7.20 6.03
CA THR A 147 2.98 -8.43 6.15
C THR A 147 3.67 -9.40 7.11
N PRO A 148 2.97 -9.92 8.12
CA PRO A 148 3.53 -10.91 9.01
C PRO A 148 3.76 -12.25 8.30
N ASP A 149 4.64 -13.05 8.84
CA ASP A 149 4.89 -14.40 8.36
C ASP A 149 3.71 -15.36 8.69
N LYS A 150 3.75 -16.53 8.08
CA LYS A 150 2.71 -17.56 8.28
C LYS A 150 2.56 -17.97 9.74
N ALA A 151 3.67 -18.07 10.47
CA ALA A 151 3.66 -18.48 11.87
C ALA A 151 2.95 -17.45 12.79
N TYR A 152 3.04 -16.17 12.46
CA TYR A 152 2.28 -15.14 13.15
C TYR A 152 0.78 -15.22 12.83
N LEU A 153 0.42 -15.41 11.56
CA LEU A 153 -0.99 -15.51 11.15
C LEU A 153 -1.68 -16.71 11.82
N GLU A 154 -1.03 -17.86 11.88
CA GLU A 154 -1.55 -19.07 12.52
C GLU A 154 -1.81 -18.89 14.03
N LYS A 155 -1.04 -18.04 14.70
CA LYS A 155 -1.26 -17.71 16.12
C LYS A 155 -2.49 -16.84 16.39
N GLN A 156 -3.00 -16.13 15.38
CA GLN A 156 -4.19 -15.30 15.51
C GLN A 156 -5.50 -16.11 15.49
N GLY A 157 -5.46 -17.35 15.02
CA GLY A 157 -6.60 -18.28 14.96
C GLY A 157 -6.59 -19.11 13.68
N GLU A 158 -7.24 -20.28 13.72
CA GLU A 158 -7.25 -21.25 12.60
C GLU A 158 -7.80 -20.66 11.29
N GLU A 159 -8.78 -19.76 11.36
CA GLU A 159 -9.40 -19.15 10.19
C GLU A 159 -8.74 -17.84 9.76
N TYR A 160 -7.83 -17.29 10.57
CA TYR A 160 -7.16 -16.02 10.28
C TYR A 160 -6.06 -16.22 9.24
N ASN A 161 -6.13 -15.45 8.18
CA ASN A 161 -5.20 -15.57 7.06
C ASN A 161 -4.77 -14.20 6.51
N LEU A 162 -3.96 -14.21 5.48
CA LEU A 162 -3.41 -13.01 4.85
C LEU A 162 -4.48 -12.00 4.39
N VAL A 163 -5.64 -12.49 3.93
CA VAL A 163 -6.76 -11.60 3.55
C VAL A 163 -7.29 -10.84 4.77
N ASP A 164 -7.39 -11.51 5.93
CA ASP A 164 -7.84 -10.86 7.17
C ASP A 164 -6.84 -9.82 7.64
N TRP A 165 -5.54 -10.09 7.52
CA TRP A 165 -4.48 -9.12 7.80
C TRP A 165 -4.62 -7.85 6.96
N TYR A 166 -4.80 -7.98 5.65
CA TYR A 166 -4.99 -6.81 4.78
C TYR A 166 -6.25 -6.01 5.13
N LEU A 167 -7.32 -6.70 5.50
CA LEU A 167 -8.55 -6.06 5.98
C LEU A 167 -8.34 -5.33 7.30
N ASP A 168 -7.55 -5.88 8.23
CA ASP A 168 -7.23 -5.23 9.49
C ASP A 168 -6.37 -3.98 9.29
N VAL A 169 -5.45 -4.01 8.33
CA VAL A 169 -4.70 -2.80 7.92
C VAL A 169 -5.64 -1.73 7.37
N LEU A 170 -6.60 -2.09 6.51
CA LEU A 170 -7.60 -1.15 6.01
C LEU A 170 -8.49 -0.60 7.13
N ARG A 171 -8.87 -1.42 8.10
CA ARG A 171 -9.64 -0.99 9.29
C ARG A 171 -8.85 -0.02 10.16
N LYS A 172 -7.56 -0.29 10.37
CA LYS A 172 -6.63 0.57 11.13
C LYS A 172 -6.62 2.00 10.59
N TYR A 173 -6.67 2.16 9.27
CA TYR A 173 -6.61 3.46 8.61
C TYR A 173 -7.94 3.95 8.06
N ARG A 174 -9.04 3.26 8.38
CA ARG A 174 -10.37 3.45 7.82
C ARG A 174 -10.80 4.91 7.74
N ASP A 175 -10.81 5.59 8.87
CA ASP A 175 -11.38 6.93 8.96
C ASP A 175 -10.57 7.94 8.12
N LYS A 176 -9.25 7.86 8.17
CA LYS A 176 -8.36 8.69 7.35
C LYS A 176 -8.51 8.40 5.84
N LEU A 177 -8.78 7.16 5.46
CA LEU A 177 -8.98 6.77 4.07
C LEU A 177 -10.37 7.16 3.55
N LEU A 178 -11.42 6.97 4.34
CA LEU A 178 -12.78 7.37 3.98
C LEU A 178 -12.97 8.89 3.88
N ASP A 179 -12.16 9.67 4.61
CA ASP A 179 -12.09 11.13 4.47
C ASP A 179 -11.61 11.57 3.07
N ILE A 180 -10.91 10.69 2.35
CA ILE A 180 -10.42 10.97 1.00
C ILE A 180 -11.37 10.41 -0.05
N THR A 181 -11.67 9.11 0.02
CA THR A 181 -12.52 8.40 -0.93
C THR A 181 -12.97 7.04 -0.40
N ARG A 182 -14.08 6.53 -0.95
CA ARG A 182 -14.58 5.17 -0.65
C ARG A 182 -14.04 4.11 -1.61
N TYR A 183 -13.42 4.51 -2.71
CA TYR A 183 -13.03 3.59 -3.77
C TYR A 183 -11.63 3.03 -3.54
N ILE A 184 -11.52 1.71 -3.45
CA ILE A 184 -10.25 0.98 -3.40
C ILE A 184 -10.02 0.32 -4.75
N VAL A 185 -8.88 0.59 -5.36
CA VAL A 185 -8.40 -0.08 -6.56
C VAL A 185 -7.32 -1.08 -6.16
N ALA A 186 -7.46 -2.33 -6.60
CA ALA A 186 -6.53 -3.40 -6.29
C ALA A 186 -6.37 -4.35 -7.49
N ASP A 187 -5.29 -5.14 -7.50
CA ASP A 187 -5.07 -6.13 -8.54
C ASP A 187 -6.05 -7.32 -8.44
N ALA A 188 -5.99 -8.23 -9.40
CA ALA A 188 -6.86 -9.40 -9.46
C ALA A 188 -6.73 -10.36 -8.26
N TRP A 189 -5.61 -10.32 -7.52
CA TRP A 189 -5.45 -11.14 -6.32
C TRP A 189 -6.46 -10.80 -5.22
N PHE A 190 -6.85 -9.51 -5.14
CA PHE A 190 -7.82 -8.98 -4.18
C PHE A 190 -9.28 -9.19 -4.60
N SER A 191 -9.56 -9.71 -5.79
CA SER A 191 -10.94 -10.01 -6.25
C SER A 191 -11.62 -11.18 -5.52
N LYS A 192 -11.01 -11.70 -4.46
CA LYS A 192 -11.55 -12.80 -3.64
C LYS A 192 -12.81 -12.36 -2.91
N ALA A 193 -13.84 -13.19 -2.94
CA ALA A 193 -15.14 -12.92 -2.29
C ALA A 193 -14.99 -12.53 -0.80
N LYS A 194 -14.07 -13.19 -0.07
CA LYS A 194 -13.76 -12.87 1.33
C LYS A 194 -13.26 -11.43 1.49
N PHE A 195 -12.35 -10.99 0.59
CA PHE A 195 -11.81 -9.62 0.66
C PHE A 195 -12.87 -8.60 0.28
N VAL A 196 -13.50 -8.75 -0.87
CA VAL A 196 -14.52 -7.81 -1.38
C VAL A 196 -15.68 -7.68 -0.39
N GLY A 197 -16.24 -8.81 0.07
CA GLY A 197 -17.37 -8.79 1.00
C GLY A 197 -17.03 -8.12 2.34
N LYS A 198 -15.86 -8.42 2.91
CA LYS A 198 -15.43 -7.83 4.19
C LYS A 198 -14.90 -6.39 4.06
N ALA A 199 -14.40 -5.97 2.90
CA ALA A 199 -13.99 -4.59 2.66
C ALA A 199 -15.19 -3.64 2.52
N CYS A 200 -16.33 -4.13 2.04
CA CYS A 200 -17.56 -3.33 1.95
C CYS A 200 -18.14 -2.99 3.34
N LEU A 201 -17.97 -3.84 4.34
CA LEU A 201 -18.51 -3.61 5.70
C LEU A 201 -18.04 -2.30 6.33
N PRO A 202 -16.74 -1.93 6.29
CA PRO A 202 -16.28 -0.64 6.77
C PRO A 202 -16.61 0.55 5.85
N GLY A 203 -17.30 0.34 4.72
CA GLY A 203 -17.78 1.40 3.83
C GLY A 203 -16.96 1.62 2.56
N PHE A 204 -16.07 0.70 2.20
CA PHE A 204 -15.29 0.77 0.96
C PHE A 204 -15.99 0.07 -0.22
N HIS A 205 -15.71 0.55 -1.42
CA HIS A 205 -16.08 -0.08 -2.68
C HIS A 205 -14.81 -0.55 -3.39
N VAL A 206 -14.71 -1.85 -3.64
CA VAL A 206 -13.53 -2.45 -4.27
C VAL A 206 -13.69 -2.47 -5.79
N ILE A 207 -12.72 -1.91 -6.49
CA ILE A 207 -12.56 -1.96 -7.94
C ILE A 207 -11.36 -2.85 -8.22
N SER A 208 -11.58 -4.00 -8.84
CA SER A 208 -10.53 -4.97 -9.15
C SER A 208 -10.84 -5.70 -10.43
N ARG A 209 -9.80 -6.10 -11.16
CA ARG A 209 -9.96 -7.05 -12.25
C ARG A 209 -10.30 -8.41 -11.67
N LEU A 210 -11.23 -9.12 -12.27
CA LEU A 210 -11.45 -10.53 -11.93
C LEU A 210 -10.25 -11.37 -12.36
N ARG A 211 -9.98 -12.43 -11.60
CA ARG A 211 -8.99 -13.43 -11.96
C ARG A 211 -9.50 -14.24 -13.16
N ASP A 212 -8.57 -14.72 -13.98
CA ASP A 212 -8.91 -15.51 -15.17
C ASP A 212 -9.58 -16.87 -14.81
N ASP A 213 -9.32 -17.36 -13.57
CA ASP A 213 -9.94 -18.57 -12.99
C ASP A 213 -11.20 -18.28 -12.15
N ALA A 214 -11.75 -17.05 -12.20
CA ALA A 214 -12.92 -16.69 -11.41
C ALA A 214 -14.15 -17.48 -11.83
N ALA A 215 -14.81 -18.12 -10.87
CA ALA A 215 -16.05 -18.86 -11.09
C ALA A 215 -17.23 -18.00 -10.64
N LEU A 216 -17.85 -17.27 -11.56
CA LEU A 216 -19.06 -16.52 -11.33
C LEU A 216 -20.29 -17.31 -11.78
N TRP A 217 -21.40 -17.09 -11.09
CA TRP A 217 -22.66 -17.78 -11.32
C TRP A 217 -23.78 -16.75 -11.25
N TYR A 218 -24.75 -16.87 -12.14
CA TYR A 218 -26.00 -16.16 -11.98
C TYR A 218 -26.67 -16.55 -10.67
N SER A 219 -27.47 -15.66 -10.09
CA SER A 219 -28.37 -16.06 -9.01
C SER A 219 -29.39 -17.04 -9.55
N HIS A 220 -29.73 -18.05 -8.78
CA HIS A 220 -30.83 -18.95 -9.17
C HIS A 220 -32.16 -18.26 -8.87
N ASP A 221 -32.91 -17.94 -9.91
CA ASP A 221 -34.22 -17.29 -9.89
C ASP A 221 -35.38 -18.29 -10.06
N GLY A 222 -35.06 -19.59 -10.14
CA GLY A 222 -36.03 -20.66 -10.31
C GLY A 222 -36.94 -20.88 -9.10
N VAL A 223 -38.17 -21.29 -9.38
CA VAL A 223 -39.17 -21.67 -8.36
C VAL A 223 -38.62 -22.79 -7.47
N ARG A 224 -38.85 -22.71 -6.17
CA ARG A 224 -38.51 -23.78 -5.23
C ARG A 224 -39.22 -25.08 -5.65
N THR A 225 -38.46 -26.11 -5.96
CA THR A 225 -39.02 -27.40 -6.48
C THR A 225 -39.75 -28.22 -5.43
N GLY A 226 -39.80 -27.76 -4.16
CA GLY A 226 -40.45 -28.53 -3.06
C GLY A 226 -39.75 -29.84 -2.69
N LYS A 227 -38.70 -30.25 -3.40
CA LYS A 227 -37.92 -31.43 -3.12
C LYS A 227 -37.08 -31.29 -1.85
N ARG A 228 -36.91 -32.43 -1.14
CA ARG A 228 -36.08 -32.50 0.08
C ARG A 228 -34.63 -32.16 -0.26
N GLY A 229 -34.03 -31.22 0.47
CA GLY A 229 -32.64 -30.81 0.29
C GLY A 229 -32.45 -29.27 0.37
N ARG A 230 -31.20 -28.83 0.36
CA ARG A 230 -30.87 -27.38 0.35
C ARG A 230 -31.32 -26.78 -0.99
N PRO A 231 -32.05 -25.67 -0.99
CA PRO A 231 -32.42 -24.97 -2.22
C PRO A 231 -31.18 -24.60 -3.06
N ARG A 232 -31.32 -24.71 -4.38
CA ARG A 232 -30.27 -24.29 -5.30
C ARG A 232 -30.12 -22.77 -5.24
N ILE A 233 -28.90 -22.29 -4.95
CA ILE A 233 -28.58 -20.86 -4.82
C ILE A 233 -27.92 -20.34 -6.11
N LYS A 234 -27.20 -21.20 -6.82
CA LYS A 234 -26.44 -20.87 -8.03
C LYS A 234 -27.25 -21.23 -9.28
N GLY A 235 -27.36 -20.28 -10.18
CA GLY A 235 -27.90 -20.47 -11.53
C GLY A 235 -26.85 -21.07 -12.48
N GLU A 236 -26.82 -20.59 -13.71
CA GLU A 236 -25.80 -20.97 -14.69
C GLU A 236 -24.47 -20.31 -14.42
N LYS A 237 -23.37 -20.95 -14.82
CA LYS A 237 -22.04 -20.38 -14.75
C LYS A 237 -21.90 -19.27 -15.80
N ILE A 238 -21.34 -18.14 -15.42
CA ILE A 238 -21.07 -17.05 -16.36
C ILE A 238 -19.87 -17.42 -17.22
N ASP A 239 -20.05 -17.42 -18.53
CA ASP A 239 -18.97 -17.61 -19.49
C ASP A 239 -18.39 -16.24 -19.91
N PHE A 240 -17.10 -16.04 -19.65
CA PHE A 240 -16.42 -14.78 -19.95
C PHE A 240 -15.99 -14.64 -21.41
N PHE A 241 -16.10 -15.70 -22.24
CA PHE A 241 -15.79 -15.68 -23.66
C PHE A 241 -16.86 -14.95 -24.48
N PHE A 242 -18.07 -14.77 -23.95
CA PHE A 242 -19.12 -13.97 -24.57
C PHE A 242 -19.36 -12.69 -23.75
N PRO A 243 -18.75 -11.56 -24.13
CA PRO A 243 -18.88 -10.33 -23.37
C PRO A 243 -20.22 -9.63 -23.66
N SER A 244 -21.28 -10.12 -23.04
CA SER A 244 -22.52 -9.33 -22.86
C SER A 244 -22.44 -8.39 -21.67
N ILE A 245 -21.34 -8.39 -20.95
CA ILE A 245 -21.08 -7.51 -19.80
C ILE A 245 -20.14 -6.41 -20.26
N ILE A 246 -20.58 -5.19 -20.10
CA ILE A 246 -19.81 -3.98 -20.34
C ILE A 246 -18.56 -4.02 -19.48
N VAL A 247 -17.48 -4.50 -20.03
CA VAL A 247 -16.14 -4.28 -19.50
C VAL A 247 -15.78 -2.87 -19.90
N PHE A 248 -15.63 -1.97 -18.95
CA PHE A 248 -15.12 -0.64 -19.24
C PHE A 248 -13.77 -0.79 -19.98
N PRO A 249 -13.67 -0.30 -21.24
CA PRO A 249 -12.45 -0.45 -22.02
C PRO A 249 -11.42 0.56 -21.54
N TYR A 250 -10.70 0.24 -20.48
CA TYR A 250 -9.52 1.01 -20.11
C TYR A 250 -8.29 0.11 -20.17
N SER A 251 -7.70 0.02 -21.37
CA SER A 251 -6.50 -0.77 -21.65
C SER A 251 -5.22 0.07 -21.59
N ASP A 252 -5.11 1.02 -20.68
CA ASP A 252 -3.82 1.68 -20.50
C ASP A 252 -2.98 0.94 -19.45
N LYS A 253 -2.35 -0.15 -19.91
CA LYS A 253 -1.39 -0.92 -19.13
C LYS A 253 -0.26 -0.03 -18.59
N THR A 254 0.10 1.02 -19.30
CA THR A 254 1.16 1.96 -18.92
C THR A 254 0.84 2.72 -17.64
N PHE A 255 -0.44 3.04 -17.41
CA PHE A 255 -0.87 3.75 -16.21
C PHE A 255 -0.79 2.85 -14.96
N ILE A 256 -1.25 1.61 -15.07
CA ILE A 256 -1.17 0.62 -13.97
C ILE A 256 0.30 0.31 -13.65
N TYR A 257 1.16 0.14 -14.65
CA TYR A 257 2.60 -0.09 -14.46
C TYR A 257 3.30 1.13 -13.84
N ARG A 258 2.90 2.36 -14.17
CA ARG A 258 3.43 3.57 -13.52
C ARG A 258 3.04 3.64 -12.04
N ILE A 259 1.80 3.32 -11.69
CA ILE A 259 1.35 3.24 -10.29
C ILE A 259 2.17 2.18 -9.54
N ILE A 260 2.32 0.99 -10.09
CA ILE A 260 3.11 -0.09 -9.50
C ILE A 260 4.58 0.32 -9.37
N TYR A 261 5.17 0.96 -10.38
CA TYR A 261 6.56 1.40 -10.37
C TYR A 261 6.83 2.49 -9.33
N ILE A 262 5.94 3.47 -9.20
CA ILE A 262 6.05 4.53 -8.17
C ILE A 262 5.84 3.94 -6.78
N ILE A 263 4.90 3.03 -6.60
CA ILE A 263 4.71 2.27 -5.36
C ILE A 263 5.97 1.47 -5.03
N MET A 264 6.58 0.77 -5.99
CA MET A 264 7.85 0.06 -5.82
C MET A 264 9.02 0.98 -5.47
N CYS A 265 9.18 2.13 -6.13
CA CYS A 265 10.27 3.06 -5.82
C CYS A 265 10.13 3.65 -4.41
N MET A 266 8.92 3.99 -3.99
CA MET A 266 8.66 4.51 -2.64
C MET A 266 8.72 3.41 -1.57
N LEU A 267 8.37 2.15 -1.90
CA LEU A 267 8.56 1.00 -1.02
C LEU A 267 10.03 0.68 -0.79
N LEU A 268 10.89 0.83 -1.79
CA LEU A 268 12.34 0.73 -1.63
C LEU A 268 12.86 1.72 -0.58
N LEU A 269 12.34 2.93 -0.56
CA LEU A 269 12.66 3.95 0.45
C LEU A 269 12.22 3.52 1.85
N PHE A 270 11.02 2.94 1.99
CA PHE A 270 10.49 2.49 3.27
C PHE A 270 11.19 1.23 3.80
N VAL A 271 11.59 0.32 2.92
CA VAL A 271 12.30 -0.93 3.27
C VAL A 271 13.72 -0.68 3.73
N ILE A 272 14.42 0.23 3.08
CA ILE A 272 15.71 0.72 3.57
C ILE A 272 15.49 1.26 4.99
N TRP A 273 14.39 1.96 5.21
CA TRP A 273 14.03 2.59 6.46
C TRP A 273 13.86 1.62 7.64
N ARG A 274 13.24 0.44 7.46
CA ARG A 274 12.91 -0.46 8.57
C ARG A 274 13.90 -1.64 8.74
N TYR A 275 14.73 -1.95 7.73
CA TYR A 275 15.43 -3.23 7.68
C TYR A 275 16.94 -3.13 7.49
N TYR A 276 17.50 -1.94 7.47
CA TYR A 276 18.94 -1.72 7.57
C TYR A 276 19.38 -1.19 8.95
N SER A 277 18.45 -1.13 9.92
CA SER A 277 18.78 -1.00 11.34
C SER A 277 19.29 -2.32 11.93
#